data_4b4b2173799ec1ac8ab0a350b03e7c1b
#
_entry.id   4b4b2173799ec1ac8ab0a350b03e7c1b
#
_cell.length_a   1.000
_cell.length_b   1.000
_cell.length_c   1.000
_cell.angle_alpha   90.00
_cell.angle_beta   90.00
_cell.angle_gamma   90.00
#
_symmetry.space_group_name_H-M   'P 1'
#
loop_
_entity.id
_entity.type
_entity.pdbx_description
1 polymer ?
#
loop_
_entity_poly.entity_id
_entity_poly.type
_entity_poly.pdbx_seq_one_letter_code
_entity_poly.pdbx_strand_id
1 'polypeptide(L)'
;MTTPSNQSRLTQEQINSVVTLYSNGDYQEAIDQIKALNASYPNVPFLFNLIGACYKELGRSKGALKMFETAVKIKPDYFEAYKNLGITHRDLGQFELAVEKLKSSIAIEPNNVDAHYNLAITYKDINEIDKAIESYKKVIEINPKFAAAYNNLGNIFKESGRKHSAIAYYEKAIEINPKFAEAFNNLGNTFRDIKKREKAPICFEQAIDLKPDLEFVLG
;
A
#
# COMPACT_ATOMS: atom_id res chain seq x y z
N MET A 1 -25.82 -22.74 -38.01
CA MET A 1 -25.56 -21.44 -37.32
C MET A 1 -25.67 -21.73 -35.83
N THR A 2 -24.55 -22.02 -35.18
CA THR A 2 -24.49 -22.24 -33.75
C THR A 2 -24.45 -20.87 -33.06
N THR A 3 -25.46 -20.57 -32.28
CA THR A 3 -25.54 -19.40 -31.40
C THR A 3 -24.29 -19.34 -30.50
N PRO A 4 -23.68 -18.16 -30.31
CA PRO A 4 -22.55 -18.03 -29.38
C PRO A 4 -23.00 -18.46 -28.00
N SER A 5 -22.28 -19.43 -27.44
CA SER A 5 -22.46 -19.93 -26.09
C SER A 5 -22.50 -18.76 -25.11
N ASN A 6 -23.57 -18.72 -24.33
CA ASN A 6 -23.73 -17.86 -23.16
C ASN A 6 -22.57 -18.19 -22.20
N GLN A 7 -21.44 -17.49 -22.32
CA GLN A 7 -20.33 -17.62 -21.38
C GLN A 7 -20.89 -17.20 -20.02
N SER A 8 -21.17 -18.19 -19.17
CA SER A 8 -21.60 -17.96 -17.81
C SER A 8 -20.59 -17.05 -17.12
N ARG A 9 -21.05 -15.91 -16.63
CA ARG A 9 -20.22 -14.98 -15.85
C ARG A 9 -20.05 -15.52 -14.45
N LEU A 10 -18.90 -15.28 -13.83
CA LEU A 10 -18.69 -15.51 -12.40
C LEU A 10 -19.83 -14.88 -11.61
N THR A 11 -20.43 -15.65 -10.69
CA THR A 11 -21.48 -15.13 -9.83
C THR A 11 -20.87 -14.29 -8.69
N GLN A 12 -21.67 -13.37 -8.14
CA GLN A 12 -21.25 -12.58 -6.99
C GLN A 12 -20.90 -13.46 -5.78
N GLU A 13 -21.60 -14.56 -5.61
CA GLU A 13 -21.34 -15.55 -4.54
C GLU A 13 -19.96 -16.19 -4.70
N GLN A 14 -19.60 -16.60 -5.91
CA GLN A 14 -18.26 -17.14 -6.20
C GLN A 14 -17.14 -16.12 -5.95
N ILE A 15 -17.36 -14.86 -6.33
CA ILE A 15 -16.42 -13.77 -6.06
C ILE A 15 -16.28 -13.57 -4.56
N ASN A 16 -17.40 -13.45 -3.83
CA ASN A 16 -17.39 -13.24 -2.38
C ASN A 16 -16.70 -14.38 -1.64
N SER A 17 -16.92 -15.64 -2.06
CA SER A 17 -16.28 -16.81 -1.45
C SER A 17 -14.74 -16.69 -1.49
N VAL A 18 -14.16 -16.44 -2.66
CA VAL A 18 -12.68 -16.34 -2.79
C VAL A 18 -12.11 -15.08 -2.12
N VAL A 19 -12.85 -13.99 -2.10
CA VAL A 19 -12.45 -12.75 -1.38
C VAL A 19 -12.48 -12.97 0.12
N THR A 20 -13.48 -13.72 0.64
CA THR A 20 -13.56 -14.05 2.06
C THR A 20 -12.39 -14.92 2.50
N LEU A 21 -12.03 -15.95 1.74
CA LEU A 21 -10.84 -16.77 2.02
C LEU A 21 -9.57 -15.92 2.06
N TYR A 22 -9.40 -15.02 1.09
CA TYR A 22 -8.26 -14.08 1.09
C TYR A 22 -8.25 -13.20 2.35
N SER A 23 -9.40 -12.65 2.71
CA SER A 23 -9.51 -11.74 3.86
C SER A 23 -9.29 -12.45 5.20
N ASN A 24 -9.58 -13.74 5.28
CA ASN A 24 -9.35 -14.57 6.46
C ASN A 24 -7.87 -15.04 6.59
N GLY A 25 -7.06 -14.85 5.54
CA GLY A 25 -5.68 -15.37 5.49
C GLY A 25 -5.57 -16.80 4.97
N ASP A 26 -6.67 -17.41 4.51
CA ASP A 26 -6.73 -18.77 3.97
C ASP A 26 -6.22 -18.81 2.52
N TYR A 27 -5.01 -18.27 2.31
CA TYR A 27 -4.47 -17.99 0.97
C TYR A 27 -4.30 -19.23 0.09
N GLN A 28 -3.90 -20.37 0.66
CA GLN A 28 -3.75 -21.59 -0.13
C GLN A 28 -5.10 -22.12 -0.59
N GLU A 29 -6.11 -22.10 0.28
CA GLU A 29 -7.47 -22.52 -0.08
C GLU A 29 -8.09 -21.59 -1.12
N ALA A 30 -7.88 -20.27 -0.97
CA ALA A 30 -8.27 -19.28 -1.98
C ALA A 30 -7.66 -19.60 -3.35
N ILE A 31 -6.36 -19.91 -3.41
CA ILE A 31 -5.68 -20.29 -4.67
C ILE A 31 -6.32 -21.53 -5.30
N ASP A 32 -6.61 -22.56 -4.51
CA ASP A 32 -7.13 -23.82 -5.03
C ASP A 32 -8.58 -23.65 -5.53
N GLN A 33 -9.39 -22.88 -4.80
CA GLN A 33 -10.75 -22.54 -5.24
C GLN A 33 -10.73 -21.69 -6.53
N ILE A 34 -9.83 -20.68 -6.61
CA ILE A 34 -9.71 -19.82 -7.79
C ILE A 34 -9.25 -20.63 -9.00
N LYS A 35 -8.32 -21.60 -8.84
CA LYS A 35 -7.90 -22.49 -9.94
C LYS A 35 -9.06 -23.32 -10.47
N ALA A 36 -9.93 -23.82 -9.59
CA ALA A 36 -11.15 -24.53 -9.99
C ALA A 36 -12.10 -23.61 -10.76
N LEU A 37 -12.27 -22.35 -10.31
CA LEU A 37 -13.06 -21.35 -11.02
C LEU A 37 -12.46 -21.02 -12.39
N ASN A 38 -11.12 -20.88 -12.50
CA ASN A 38 -10.44 -20.61 -13.77
C ASN A 38 -10.63 -21.71 -14.81
N ALA A 39 -10.87 -22.95 -14.41
CA ALA A 39 -11.20 -24.04 -15.32
C ALA A 39 -12.55 -23.82 -16.01
N SER A 40 -13.51 -23.24 -15.28
CA SER A 40 -14.87 -22.95 -15.78
C SER A 40 -15.00 -21.54 -16.38
N TYR A 41 -14.21 -20.59 -15.91
CA TYR A 41 -14.21 -19.18 -16.31
C TYR A 41 -12.80 -18.73 -16.70
N PRO A 42 -12.27 -19.18 -17.83
CA PRO A 42 -10.93 -18.81 -18.28
C PRO A 42 -10.86 -17.31 -18.62
N ASN A 43 -9.69 -16.72 -18.43
CA ASN A 43 -9.39 -15.32 -18.79
C ASN A 43 -10.20 -14.26 -18.00
N VAL A 44 -10.49 -14.52 -16.73
CA VAL A 44 -11.03 -13.50 -15.81
C VAL A 44 -9.88 -12.80 -15.09
N PRO A 45 -9.53 -11.55 -15.42
CA PRO A 45 -8.36 -10.83 -14.88
C PRO A 45 -8.35 -10.76 -13.36
N PHE A 46 -9.52 -10.57 -12.75
CA PHE A 46 -9.71 -10.53 -11.31
C PHE A 46 -9.18 -11.79 -10.61
N LEU A 47 -9.44 -12.98 -11.15
CA LEU A 47 -8.99 -14.23 -10.54
C LEU A 47 -7.46 -14.35 -10.54
N PHE A 48 -6.81 -13.95 -11.63
CA PHE A 48 -5.35 -13.91 -11.70
C PHE A 48 -4.76 -12.89 -10.74
N ASN A 49 -5.36 -11.71 -10.66
CA ASN A 49 -4.93 -10.69 -9.70
C ASN A 49 -5.06 -11.18 -8.26
N LEU A 50 -6.16 -11.88 -7.91
CA LEU A 50 -6.36 -12.41 -6.56
C LEU A 50 -5.39 -13.56 -6.24
N ILE A 51 -5.11 -14.48 -7.19
CA ILE A 51 -4.05 -15.49 -7.00
C ILE A 51 -2.69 -14.82 -6.78
N GLY A 52 -2.40 -13.76 -7.55
CA GLY A 52 -1.17 -12.99 -7.38
C GLY A 52 -1.05 -12.40 -6.00
N ALA A 53 -2.14 -11.83 -5.46
CA ALA A 53 -2.19 -11.32 -4.10
C ALA A 53 -1.97 -12.43 -3.06
N CYS A 54 -2.64 -13.59 -3.21
CA CYS A 54 -2.41 -14.73 -2.34
C CYS A 54 -0.95 -15.22 -2.37
N TYR A 55 -0.34 -15.30 -3.56
CA TYR A 55 1.09 -15.67 -3.66
C TYR A 55 2.00 -14.66 -2.98
N LYS A 56 1.68 -13.37 -3.06
CA LYS A 56 2.44 -12.32 -2.39
C LYS A 56 2.40 -12.51 -0.87
N GLU A 57 1.22 -12.71 -0.29
CA GLU A 57 1.05 -12.95 1.15
C GLU A 57 1.77 -14.24 1.63
N LEU A 58 1.87 -15.25 0.76
CA LEU A 58 2.64 -16.47 1.01
C LEU A 58 4.16 -16.32 0.75
N GLY A 59 4.66 -15.09 0.49
CA GLY A 59 6.07 -14.84 0.18
C GLY A 59 6.54 -15.37 -1.18
N ARG A 60 5.62 -15.82 -2.04
CA ARG A 60 5.92 -16.39 -3.36
C ARG A 60 5.96 -15.32 -4.45
N SER A 61 6.81 -14.32 -4.29
CA SER A 61 6.83 -13.10 -5.13
C SER A 61 6.96 -13.37 -6.64
N LYS A 62 7.78 -14.37 -7.06
CA LYS A 62 7.88 -14.74 -8.49
C LYS A 62 6.56 -15.26 -9.05
N GLY A 63 5.83 -16.05 -8.27
CA GLY A 63 4.49 -16.52 -8.63
C GLY A 63 3.49 -15.37 -8.72
N ALA A 64 3.56 -14.44 -7.77
CA ALA A 64 2.72 -13.24 -7.75
C ALA A 64 2.90 -12.39 -9.01
N LEU A 65 4.15 -12.07 -9.39
CA LEU A 65 4.45 -11.32 -10.61
C LEU A 65 3.83 -11.98 -11.85
N LYS A 66 4.03 -13.30 -12.02
CA LYS A 66 3.47 -14.03 -13.17
C LYS A 66 1.94 -13.91 -13.25
N MET A 67 1.25 -13.94 -12.11
CA MET A 67 -0.20 -13.83 -12.06
C MET A 67 -0.68 -12.41 -12.37
N PHE A 68 -0.04 -11.40 -11.82
CA PHE A 68 -0.35 -10.01 -12.12
C PHE A 68 -0.06 -9.66 -13.60
N GLU A 69 1.05 -10.14 -14.16
CA GLU A 69 1.37 -10.02 -15.59
C GLU A 69 0.31 -10.69 -16.47
N THR A 70 -0.21 -11.85 -16.05
CA THR A 70 -1.32 -12.50 -16.75
C THR A 70 -2.57 -11.66 -16.69
N ALA A 71 -2.88 -11.07 -15.54
CA ALA A 71 -4.04 -10.19 -15.38
C ALA A 71 -3.99 -8.97 -16.31
N VAL A 72 -2.84 -8.28 -16.40
CA VAL A 72 -2.68 -7.12 -17.30
C VAL A 72 -2.61 -7.52 -18.77
N LYS A 73 -2.14 -8.71 -19.09
CA LYS A 73 -2.18 -9.24 -20.46
C LYS A 73 -3.61 -9.49 -20.94
N ILE A 74 -4.48 -9.98 -20.06
CA ILE A 74 -5.90 -10.20 -20.34
C ILE A 74 -6.66 -8.87 -20.40
N LYS A 75 -6.38 -7.97 -19.43
CA LYS A 75 -7.01 -6.65 -19.31
C LYS A 75 -5.93 -5.58 -19.20
N PRO A 76 -5.51 -4.95 -20.32
CA PRO A 76 -4.43 -3.95 -20.35
C PRO A 76 -4.72 -2.66 -19.58
N ASP A 77 -5.98 -2.38 -19.23
CA ASP A 77 -6.41 -1.25 -18.41
C ASP A 77 -6.75 -1.65 -16.96
N TYR A 78 -6.12 -2.72 -16.44
CA TYR A 78 -6.37 -3.21 -15.09
C TYR A 78 -5.41 -2.56 -14.09
N PHE A 79 -5.77 -1.37 -13.59
CA PHE A 79 -4.91 -0.56 -12.74
C PHE A 79 -4.51 -1.25 -11.42
N GLU A 80 -5.38 -2.08 -10.81
CA GLU A 80 -5.06 -2.81 -9.59
C GLU A 80 -3.91 -3.80 -9.79
N ALA A 81 -3.89 -4.50 -10.94
CA ALA A 81 -2.81 -5.44 -11.23
C ALA A 81 -1.49 -4.71 -11.50
N TYR A 82 -1.51 -3.55 -12.17
CA TYR A 82 -0.32 -2.71 -12.30
C TYR A 82 0.18 -2.19 -10.96
N LYS A 83 -0.72 -1.73 -10.06
CA LYS A 83 -0.35 -1.34 -8.69
C LYS A 83 0.33 -2.50 -7.96
N ASN A 84 -0.26 -3.70 -8.01
CA ASN A 84 0.28 -4.88 -7.36
C ASN A 84 1.62 -5.33 -7.94
N LEU A 85 1.81 -5.24 -9.26
CA LEU A 85 3.13 -5.42 -9.91
C LEU A 85 4.15 -4.43 -9.34
N GLY A 86 3.81 -3.15 -9.27
CA GLY A 86 4.69 -2.12 -8.75
C GLY A 86 5.11 -2.39 -7.30
N ILE A 87 4.16 -2.72 -6.44
CA ILE A 87 4.44 -3.06 -5.04
C ILE A 87 5.34 -4.30 -4.96
N THR A 88 5.05 -5.35 -5.74
CA THR A 88 5.83 -6.59 -5.72
C THR A 88 7.25 -6.38 -6.26
N HIS A 89 7.44 -5.56 -7.30
CA HIS A 89 8.77 -5.18 -7.79
C HIS A 89 9.56 -4.40 -6.75
N ARG A 90 8.93 -3.45 -6.02
CA ARG A 90 9.57 -2.72 -4.92
C ARG A 90 10.03 -3.67 -3.82
N ASP A 91 9.16 -4.60 -3.39
CA ASP A 91 9.48 -5.58 -2.35
C ASP A 91 10.65 -6.51 -2.75
N LEU A 92 10.91 -6.65 -4.05
CA LEU A 92 12.07 -7.36 -4.61
C LEU A 92 13.30 -6.46 -4.87
N GLY A 93 13.25 -5.18 -4.49
CA GLY A 93 14.31 -4.20 -4.74
C GLY A 93 14.45 -3.76 -6.20
N GLN A 94 13.47 -4.07 -7.04
CA GLN A 94 13.45 -3.72 -8.48
C GLN A 94 12.73 -2.37 -8.66
N PHE A 95 13.35 -1.32 -8.15
CA PHE A 95 12.72 -0.01 -7.97
C PHE A 95 12.32 0.67 -9.28
N GLU A 96 13.11 0.56 -10.34
CA GLU A 96 12.79 1.15 -11.64
C GLU A 96 11.52 0.53 -12.24
N LEU A 97 11.39 -0.80 -12.15
CA LEU A 97 10.17 -1.51 -12.57
C LEU A 97 8.98 -1.15 -11.68
N ALA A 98 9.21 -1.01 -10.37
CA ALA A 98 8.17 -0.57 -9.45
C ALA A 98 7.59 0.80 -9.83
N VAL A 99 8.47 1.79 -10.08
CA VAL A 99 8.07 3.13 -10.54
C VAL A 99 7.31 3.05 -11.87
N GLU A 100 7.79 2.27 -12.84
CA GLU A 100 7.12 2.08 -14.14
C GLU A 100 5.70 1.55 -13.96
N LYS A 101 5.53 0.46 -13.18
CA LYS A 101 4.23 -0.18 -13.02
C LYS A 101 3.26 0.68 -12.20
N LEU A 102 3.74 1.37 -11.15
CA LEU A 102 2.91 2.30 -10.39
C LEU A 102 2.44 3.49 -11.24
N LYS A 103 3.32 4.03 -12.09
CA LYS A 103 2.92 5.07 -13.06
C LYS A 103 1.91 4.56 -14.07
N SER A 104 2.03 3.32 -14.55
CA SER A 104 1.03 2.69 -15.41
C SER A 104 -0.33 2.59 -14.73
N SER A 105 -0.36 2.21 -13.43
CA SER A 105 -1.59 2.21 -12.63
C SER A 105 -2.21 3.60 -12.54
N ILE A 106 -1.41 4.63 -12.25
CA ILE A 106 -1.85 6.02 -12.14
C ILE A 106 -2.34 6.57 -13.48
N ALA A 107 -1.72 6.18 -14.60
CA ALA A 107 -2.15 6.61 -15.93
C ALA A 107 -3.55 6.09 -16.28
N ILE A 108 -3.92 4.90 -15.76
CA ILE A 108 -5.25 4.30 -15.96
C ILE A 108 -6.25 4.88 -14.96
N GLU A 109 -5.88 4.99 -13.67
CA GLU A 109 -6.71 5.53 -12.59
C GLU A 109 -5.95 6.66 -11.88
N PRO A 110 -6.09 7.92 -12.35
CA PRO A 110 -5.32 9.06 -11.84
C PRO A 110 -5.56 9.40 -10.36
N ASN A 111 -6.71 9.01 -9.83
CA ASN A 111 -7.08 9.27 -8.44
C ASN A 111 -6.85 8.05 -7.53
N ASN A 112 -6.05 7.08 -7.96
CA ASN A 112 -5.70 5.93 -7.12
C ASN A 112 -4.74 6.34 -6.01
N VAL A 113 -5.29 6.55 -4.81
CA VAL A 113 -4.55 6.93 -3.59
C VAL A 113 -3.42 5.96 -3.29
N ASP A 114 -3.71 4.65 -3.35
CA ASP A 114 -2.72 3.60 -3.03
C ASP A 114 -1.54 3.59 -4.01
N ALA A 115 -1.81 3.81 -5.30
CA ALA A 115 -0.75 3.86 -6.31
C ALA A 115 0.17 5.06 -6.09
N HIS A 116 -0.38 6.25 -5.83
CA HIS A 116 0.41 7.44 -5.48
C HIS A 116 1.20 7.24 -4.18
N TYR A 117 0.58 6.64 -3.16
CA TYR A 117 1.25 6.37 -1.89
C TYR A 117 2.43 5.41 -2.04
N ASN A 118 2.23 4.31 -2.77
CA ASN A 118 3.32 3.36 -3.02
C ASN A 118 4.40 3.93 -3.95
N LEU A 119 4.05 4.79 -4.89
CA LEU A 119 5.02 5.51 -5.71
C LEU A 119 5.87 6.46 -4.86
N ALA A 120 5.25 7.16 -3.90
CA ALA A 120 5.97 8.03 -2.96
C ALA A 120 6.97 7.24 -2.10
N ILE A 121 6.56 6.08 -1.57
CA ILE A 121 7.46 5.18 -0.83
C ILE A 121 8.61 4.73 -1.73
N THR A 122 8.31 4.28 -2.95
CA THR A 122 9.33 3.82 -3.90
C THR A 122 10.33 4.93 -4.23
N TYR A 123 9.87 6.18 -4.42
CA TYR A 123 10.76 7.31 -4.63
C TYR A 123 11.63 7.61 -3.40
N LYS A 124 11.08 7.48 -2.19
CA LYS A 124 11.88 7.60 -0.96
C LYS A 124 12.95 6.51 -0.88
N ASP A 125 12.61 5.26 -1.21
CA ASP A 125 13.54 4.12 -1.19
C ASP A 125 14.76 4.32 -2.11
N ILE A 126 14.57 5.01 -3.24
CA ILE A 126 15.66 5.37 -4.18
C ILE A 126 16.21 6.78 -3.97
N ASN A 127 15.90 7.42 -2.85
CA ASN A 127 16.36 8.76 -2.46
C ASN A 127 15.95 9.91 -3.43
N GLU A 128 14.87 9.72 -4.19
CA GLU A 128 14.25 10.75 -5.04
C GLU A 128 13.24 11.58 -4.21
N ILE A 129 13.78 12.32 -3.24
CA ILE A 129 13.01 12.93 -2.15
C ILE A 129 11.95 13.92 -2.65
N ASP A 130 12.27 14.76 -3.65
CA ASP A 130 11.31 15.74 -4.17
C ASP A 130 10.13 15.06 -4.85
N LYS A 131 10.35 13.97 -5.60
CA LYS A 131 9.29 13.16 -6.21
C LYS A 131 8.45 12.42 -5.17
N ALA A 132 9.08 11.98 -4.07
CA ALA A 132 8.36 11.39 -2.95
C ALA A 132 7.41 12.41 -2.30
N ILE A 133 7.88 13.63 -2.03
CA ILE A 133 7.07 14.71 -1.48
C ILE A 133 5.88 15.04 -2.40
N GLU A 134 6.12 15.18 -3.70
CA GLU A 134 5.07 15.45 -4.69
C GLU A 134 4.01 14.35 -4.69
N SER A 135 4.43 13.09 -4.70
CA SER A 135 3.51 11.94 -4.69
C SER A 135 2.71 11.86 -3.39
N TYR A 136 3.31 12.10 -2.21
CA TYR A 136 2.57 12.18 -0.94
C TYR A 136 1.60 13.37 -0.91
N LYS A 137 1.96 14.53 -1.45
CA LYS A 137 1.04 15.66 -1.57
C LYS A 137 -0.16 15.31 -2.44
N LYS A 138 0.06 14.54 -3.52
CA LYS A 138 -1.05 14.05 -4.36
C LYS A 138 -1.96 13.09 -3.60
N VAL A 139 -1.41 12.21 -2.76
CA VAL A 139 -2.21 11.37 -1.84
C VAL A 139 -3.12 12.24 -0.95
N ILE A 140 -2.57 13.30 -0.35
CA ILE A 140 -3.32 14.21 0.53
C ILE A 140 -4.37 15.01 -0.23
N GLU A 141 -4.07 15.43 -1.46
CA GLU A 141 -5.03 16.13 -2.32
C GLU A 141 -6.25 15.26 -2.63
N ILE A 142 -6.01 13.97 -2.97
CA ILE A 142 -7.09 13.02 -3.29
C ILE A 142 -7.83 12.58 -2.02
N ASN A 143 -7.09 12.26 -0.96
CA ASN A 143 -7.65 11.84 0.33
C ASN A 143 -7.03 12.63 1.49
N PRO A 144 -7.61 13.77 1.90
CA PRO A 144 -7.11 14.59 3.00
C PRO A 144 -7.10 13.90 4.37
N LYS A 145 -7.74 12.72 4.50
CA LYS A 145 -7.77 11.93 5.74
C LYS A 145 -6.78 10.76 5.75
N PHE A 146 -5.82 10.75 4.83
CA PHE A 146 -4.82 9.68 4.76
C PHE A 146 -3.64 9.97 5.72
N ALA A 147 -3.81 9.65 7.01
CA ALA A 147 -2.87 9.97 8.08
C ALA A 147 -1.43 9.50 7.80
N ALA A 148 -1.26 8.33 7.17
CA ALA A 148 0.07 7.79 6.86
C ALA A 148 0.88 8.67 5.90
N ALA A 149 0.25 9.38 4.96
CA ALA A 149 0.95 10.31 4.08
C ALA A 149 1.50 11.51 4.84
N TYR A 150 0.74 12.04 5.80
CA TYR A 150 1.24 13.10 6.67
C TYR A 150 2.40 12.62 7.54
N ASN A 151 2.30 11.45 8.15
CA ASN A 151 3.41 10.88 8.94
C ASN A 151 4.67 10.73 8.09
N ASN A 152 4.56 10.20 6.87
CA ASN A 152 5.71 10.01 5.98
C ASN A 152 6.31 11.33 5.48
N LEU A 153 5.49 12.35 5.21
CA LEU A 153 6.00 13.71 4.96
C LEU A 153 6.72 14.25 6.19
N GLY A 154 6.18 14.05 7.40
CA GLY A 154 6.85 14.38 8.65
C GLY A 154 8.24 13.75 8.74
N ASN A 155 8.37 12.47 8.42
CA ASN A 155 9.66 11.76 8.39
C ASN A 155 10.64 12.42 7.40
N ILE A 156 10.21 12.70 6.17
CA ILE A 156 11.06 13.37 5.16
C ILE A 156 11.51 14.76 5.65
N PHE A 157 10.60 15.55 6.22
CA PHE A 157 10.95 16.88 6.73
C PHE A 157 11.88 16.82 7.95
N LYS A 158 11.71 15.83 8.82
CA LYS A 158 12.63 15.60 9.95
C LYS A 158 14.02 15.23 9.45
N GLU A 159 14.13 14.26 8.53
CA GLU A 159 15.39 13.81 7.93
C GLU A 159 16.13 14.96 7.20
N SER A 160 15.39 15.89 6.59
CA SER A 160 15.95 17.10 5.96
C SER A 160 16.24 18.26 6.93
N GLY A 161 16.17 18.03 8.26
CA GLY A 161 16.43 19.05 9.29
C GLY A 161 15.30 20.06 9.52
N ARG A 162 14.22 20.01 8.74
CA ARG A 162 13.06 20.92 8.86
C ARG A 162 12.11 20.47 9.97
N LYS A 163 12.62 20.41 11.21
CA LYS A 163 11.95 19.80 12.36
C LYS A 163 10.60 20.44 12.70
N HIS A 164 10.46 21.75 12.54
CA HIS A 164 9.18 22.43 12.80
C HIS A 164 8.10 22.03 11.79
N SER A 165 8.47 21.89 10.52
CA SER A 165 7.54 21.36 9.51
C SER A 165 7.15 19.92 9.80
N ALA A 166 8.12 19.09 10.22
CA ALA A 166 7.85 17.71 10.62
C ALA A 166 6.82 17.61 11.75
N ILE A 167 6.95 18.45 12.79
CA ILE A 167 5.99 18.52 13.89
C ILE A 167 4.58 18.77 13.37
N ALA A 168 4.39 19.79 12.51
CA ALA A 168 3.06 20.10 11.97
C ALA A 168 2.45 18.93 11.18
N TYR A 169 3.27 18.20 10.44
CA TYR A 169 2.81 17.02 9.71
C TYR A 169 2.43 15.85 10.63
N TYR A 170 3.21 15.57 11.69
CA TYR A 170 2.87 14.55 12.67
C TYR A 170 1.63 14.91 13.48
N GLU A 171 1.48 16.16 13.90
CA GLU A 171 0.28 16.67 14.59
C GLU A 171 -0.95 16.48 13.70
N LYS A 172 -0.83 16.74 12.40
CA LYS A 172 -1.94 16.49 11.46
C LYS A 172 -2.25 15.01 11.28
N ALA A 173 -1.24 14.14 11.25
CA ALA A 173 -1.45 12.69 11.21
C ALA A 173 -2.20 12.19 12.46
N ILE A 174 -1.86 12.71 13.64
CA ILE A 174 -2.50 12.40 14.93
C ILE A 174 -3.94 12.95 14.99
N GLU A 175 -4.17 14.18 14.50
CA GLU A 175 -5.51 14.76 14.39
C GLU A 175 -6.45 13.87 13.57
N ILE A 176 -5.94 13.33 12.45
CA ILE A 176 -6.71 12.44 11.56
C ILE A 176 -6.90 11.06 12.18
N ASN A 177 -5.86 10.51 12.77
CA ASN A 177 -5.88 9.20 13.42
C ASN A 177 -5.28 9.29 14.84
N PRO A 178 -6.12 9.54 15.86
CA PRO A 178 -5.65 9.63 17.26
C PRO A 178 -5.07 8.32 17.84
N LYS A 179 -5.17 7.22 17.10
CA LYS A 179 -4.58 5.92 17.47
C LYS A 179 -3.30 5.60 16.72
N PHE A 180 -2.69 6.57 16.06
CA PHE A 180 -1.49 6.36 15.25
C PHE A 180 -0.22 6.42 16.14
N ALA A 181 0.09 5.32 16.82
CA ALA A 181 1.23 5.22 17.76
C ALA A 181 2.57 5.66 17.13
N GLU A 182 2.83 5.30 15.87
CA GLU A 182 4.06 5.69 15.17
C GLU A 182 4.19 7.21 15.02
N ALA A 183 3.10 7.92 14.73
CA ALA A 183 3.12 9.37 14.59
C ALA A 183 3.41 10.05 15.95
N PHE A 184 2.86 9.55 17.05
CA PHE A 184 3.20 10.00 18.39
C PHE A 184 4.68 9.79 18.71
N ASN A 185 5.22 8.61 18.42
CA ASN A 185 6.65 8.31 18.62
C ASN A 185 7.54 9.25 17.81
N ASN A 186 7.22 9.48 16.53
CA ASN A 186 7.97 10.35 15.64
C ASN A 186 7.92 11.81 16.12
N LEU A 187 6.75 12.26 16.61
CA LEU A 187 6.56 13.59 17.21
C LEU A 187 7.41 13.74 18.49
N GLY A 188 7.36 12.75 19.38
CA GLY A 188 8.17 12.72 20.62
C GLY A 188 9.67 12.80 20.32
N ASN A 189 10.17 11.98 19.40
CA ASN A 189 11.55 12.04 18.92
C ASN A 189 11.91 13.42 18.36
N THR A 190 11.00 14.06 17.62
CA THR A 190 11.25 15.38 17.05
C THR A 190 11.26 16.46 18.13
N PHE A 191 10.39 16.39 19.14
CA PHE A 191 10.43 17.29 20.29
C PHE A 191 11.73 17.12 21.10
N ARG A 192 12.18 15.90 21.32
CA ARG A 192 13.49 15.63 21.95
C ARG A 192 14.63 16.29 21.18
N ASP A 193 14.63 16.16 19.84
CA ASP A 193 15.65 16.72 18.95
C ASP A 193 15.72 18.25 18.97
N ILE A 194 14.61 18.94 19.26
CA ILE A 194 14.56 20.40 19.42
C ILE A 194 14.59 20.86 20.87
N LYS A 195 14.94 19.93 21.80
CA LYS A 195 15.09 20.17 23.23
C LYS A 195 13.81 20.62 23.97
N LYS A 196 12.62 20.33 23.43
CA LYS A 196 11.33 20.51 24.13
C LYS A 196 11.08 19.31 25.05
N ARG A 197 11.85 19.25 26.13
CA ARG A 197 11.91 18.10 27.06
C ARG A 197 10.59 17.79 27.75
N GLU A 198 9.75 18.78 27.95
CA GLU A 198 8.43 18.65 28.58
C GLU A 198 7.38 17.97 27.69
N LYS A 199 7.51 18.09 26.35
CA LYS A 199 6.55 17.53 25.38
C LYS A 199 6.86 16.11 24.92
N ALA A 200 8.13 15.77 24.86
CA ALA A 200 8.55 14.46 24.34
C ALA A 200 8.02 13.28 25.17
N PRO A 201 8.07 13.28 26.54
CA PRO A 201 7.54 12.19 27.34
C PRO A 201 6.05 11.95 27.13
N ILE A 202 5.26 13.01 27.01
CA ILE A 202 3.80 12.91 26.77
C ILE A 202 3.51 12.15 25.47
N CYS A 203 4.27 12.45 24.42
CA CYS A 203 4.10 11.77 23.14
C CYS A 203 4.51 10.29 23.22
N PHE A 204 5.59 9.97 23.95
CA PHE A 204 6.02 8.59 24.12
C PHE A 204 5.04 7.78 24.97
N GLU A 205 4.47 8.36 26.02
CA GLU A 205 3.44 7.73 26.86
C GLU A 205 2.22 7.37 26.00
N GLN A 206 1.72 8.31 25.20
CA GLN A 206 0.61 8.04 24.27
C GLN A 206 0.95 6.95 23.25
N ALA A 207 2.18 6.92 22.74
CA ALA A 207 2.60 5.91 21.79
C ALA A 207 2.64 4.51 22.44
N ILE A 208 3.14 4.40 23.69
CA ILE A 208 3.21 3.14 24.47
C ILE A 208 1.80 2.66 24.82
N ASP A 209 0.92 3.55 25.30
CA ASP A 209 -0.46 3.20 25.62
C ASP A 209 -1.22 2.62 24.42
N LEU A 210 -0.96 3.16 23.21
CA LEU A 210 -1.58 2.71 21.98
C LEU A 210 -1.00 1.39 21.46
N LYS A 211 0.29 1.13 21.70
CA LYS A 211 0.98 -0.06 21.21
C LYS A 211 2.13 -0.44 22.16
N PRO A 212 1.82 -1.19 23.24
CA PRO A 212 2.81 -1.57 24.26
C PRO A 212 3.98 -2.42 23.72
N ASP A 213 3.75 -3.20 22.67
CA ASP A 213 4.76 -4.11 22.10
C ASP A 213 5.73 -3.41 21.12
N LEU A 214 5.53 -2.13 20.82
CA LEU A 214 6.53 -1.37 20.06
C LEU A 214 7.73 -1.14 20.97
N GLU A 215 8.89 -1.74 20.63
CA GLU A 215 10.18 -1.32 21.14
C GLU A 215 10.43 0.14 20.73
N PHE A 216 9.89 1.07 21.53
CA PHE A 216 10.25 2.46 21.38
C PHE A 216 11.68 2.59 21.86
N VAL A 217 12.59 2.85 20.94
CA VAL A 217 13.97 3.19 21.27
C VAL A 217 13.93 4.48 22.09
N LEU A 218 13.82 4.30 23.41
CA LEU A 218 14.16 5.32 24.40
C LEU A 218 15.70 5.44 24.36
N GLY A 219 16.23 5.98 23.28
CA GLY A 219 17.66 6.27 23.14
C GLY A 219 17.97 7.65 23.65
#